data_1117116e69c3cff89f87634ddfa61ef0
#
_entry.id   1117116e69c3cff89f87634ddfa61ef0
#
_cell.length_a   1.000
_cell.length_b   1.000
_cell.length_c   1.000
_cell.angle_alpha   90.00
_cell.angle_beta   90.00
_cell.angle_gamma   90.00
#
_symmetry.space_group_name_H-M   'P 1'
#
loop_
_entity.id
_entity.type
_entity.pdbx_description
1 polymer ?
#
loop_
_entity_poly.entity_id
_entity_poly.type
_entity_poly.pdbx_seq_one_letter_code
_entity_poly.pdbx_strand_id
1 'polypeptide(L)'
;VRRFIAANNKNDIFYQYLQTGQYNPRPSVATIANAMDVGDPSNFARVLDLYGGSHAAIAAEISGTTYTDEQIRESVKACWQQTGYLLDPHGACGYCALEEGLQPGETGVFLETAHPAKFLQTVESIIGTEVEIPAKLRAFMKGEKKSLPMTKEFADFKSYLLGK
;
A
#
# COMPACT_ATOMS: atom_id res chain seq x y z
N VAL A 1 -12.92 -15.53 5.94
CA VAL A 1 -11.48 -15.41 5.73
C VAL A 1 -10.78 -16.29 6.75
N ARG A 2 -9.80 -17.09 6.33
CA ARG A 2 -9.11 -18.02 7.22
C ARG A 2 -7.87 -17.38 7.85
N ARG A 3 -7.17 -16.53 7.12
CA ARG A 3 -5.96 -15.83 7.56
C ARG A 3 -5.73 -14.58 6.73
N PHE A 4 -4.89 -13.70 7.23
CA PHE A 4 -4.47 -12.48 6.55
C PHE A 4 -2.96 -12.50 6.31
N ILE A 5 -2.53 -11.85 5.23
CA ILE A 5 -1.12 -11.61 4.94
C ILE A 5 -0.94 -10.09 4.77
N ALA A 6 -0.18 -9.48 5.67
CA ALA A 6 0.18 -8.07 5.57
C ALA A 6 1.40 -7.92 4.66
N ALA A 7 1.18 -7.46 3.43
CA ALA A 7 2.24 -7.22 2.46
C ALA A 7 2.78 -5.80 2.61
N ASN A 8 4.08 -5.67 2.82
CA ASN A 8 4.74 -4.39 3.06
C ASN A 8 5.80 -4.11 1.98
N ASN A 9 6.03 -2.83 1.67
CA ASN A 9 7.26 -2.38 1.03
C ASN A 9 8.38 -2.25 2.08
N LYS A 10 9.47 -1.55 1.77
CA LYS A 10 10.59 -1.32 2.71
C LYS A 10 10.18 -0.58 4.00
N ASN A 11 9.01 0.03 4.06
CA ASN A 11 8.42 0.61 5.27
C ASN A 11 7.65 -0.48 6.03
N ASP A 12 8.34 -1.47 6.52
CA ASP A 12 7.87 -2.76 7.01
C ASP A 12 7.65 -2.81 8.53
N ILE A 13 7.25 -1.70 9.15
CA ILE A 13 7.07 -1.58 10.61
C ILE A 13 6.12 -2.66 11.15
N PHE A 14 5.02 -2.91 10.44
CA PHE A 14 4.06 -3.93 10.88
C PHE A 14 4.61 -5.34 10.73
N TYR A 15 5.35 -5.63 9.65
CA TYR A 15 6.05 -6.90 9.51
C TYR A 15 7.05 -7.14 10.65
N GLN A 16 7.87 -6.14 11.00
CA GLN A 16 8.81 -6.23 12.11
C GLN A 16 8.10 -6.47 13.45
N TYR A 17 6.95 -5.81 13.66
CA TYR A 17 6.13 -6.07 14.84
C TYR A 17 5.62 -7.52 14.89
N LEU A 18 5.15 -8.07 13.77
CA LEU A 18 4.70 -9.47 13.72
C LEU A 18 5.81 -10.45 14.10
N GLN A 19 7.06 -10.16 13.71
CA GLN A 19 8.22 -11.00 14.00
C GLN A 19 8.70 -10.87 15.45
N THR A 20 8.63 -9.68 16.05
CA THR A 20 9.32 -9.36 17.31
C THR A 20 8.40 -9.07 18.49
N GLY A 21 7.15 -8.74 18.24
CA GLY A 21 6.23 -8.21 19.25
C GLY A 21 6.52 -6.75 19.66
N GLN A 22 7.53 -6.12 19.05
CA GLN A 22 7.93 -4.75 19.37
C GLN A 22 7.53 -3.80 18.22
N TYR A 23 6.74 -2.78 18.55
CA TYR A 23 6.39 -1.73 17.61
C TYR A 23 7.43 -0.61 17.66
N ASN A 24 8.26 -0.53 16.64
CA ASN A 24 9.38 0.40 16.54
C ASN A 24 9.21 1.31 15.31
N PRO A 25 8.44 2.40 15.39
CA PRO A 25 8.31 3.35 14.31
C PRO A 25 9.65 4.01 13.97
N ARG A 26 9.84 4.32 12.69
CA ARG A 26 11.06 4.94 12.18
C ARG A 26 10.73 5.90 11.03
N PRO A 27 11.65 6.81 10.66
CA PRO A 27 11.48 7.63 9.46
C PRO A 27 11.20 6.76 8.25
N SER A 28 10.23 7.15 7.44
CA SER A 28 9.91 6.44 6.20
C SER A 28 11.05 6.57 5.18
N VAL A 29 11.20 5.54 4.35
CA VAL A 29 12.11 5.55 3.21
C VAL A 29 11.30 5.60 1.92
N ALA A 30 11.81 6.30 0.91
CA ALA A 30 11.16 6.39 -0.38
C ALA A 30 11.17 5.03 -1.11
N THR A 31 10.03 4.67 -1.69
CA THR A 31 9.84 3.43 -2.47
C THR A 31 9.08 3.72 -3.76
N ILE A 32 9.00 2.74 -4.65
CA ILE A 32 8.14 2.86 -5.85
C ILE A 32 6.65 2.68 -5.54
N ALA A 33 6.32 2.05 -4.41
CA ALA A 33 4.95 1.94 -3.89
C ALA A 33 4.64 3.14 -2.98
N ASN A 34 4.74 4.34 -3.54
CA ASN A 34 4.85 5.60 -2.81
C ASN A 34 3.57 6.45 -2.78
N ALA A 35 2.38 5.85 -2.82
CA ALA A 35 1.17 6.61 -2.54
C ALA A 35 1.26 7.27 -1.15
N MET A 36 1.79 6.51 -0.18
CA MET A 36 2.28 7.01 1.11
C MET A 36 3.37 6.07 1.62
N ASP A 37 4.58 6.59 1.76
CA ASP A 37 5.65 5.89 2.48
C ASP A 37 5.49 6.19 3.97
N VAL A 38 5.07 5.20 4.76
CA VAL A 38 4.69 5.39 6.16
C VAL A 38 5.57 4.58 7.10
N GLY A 39 6.36 5.28 7.91
CA GLY A 39 7.24 4.69 8.92
C GLY A 39 6.63 4.61 10.33
N ASP A 40 5.42 5.17 10.51
CA ASP A 40 4.63 5.11 11.76
C ASP A 40 3.14 4.99 11.40
N PRO A 41 2.65 3.77 11.07
CA PRO A 41 1.27 3.59 10.63
C PRO A 41 0.26 3.79 11.77
N SER A 42 -0.44 4.90 11.75
CA SER A 42 -1.44 5.28 12.77
C SER A 42 -2.60 4.29 12.91
N ASN A 43 -2.90 3.52 11.87
CA ASN A 43 -3.93 2.49 11.90
C ASN A 43 -3.52 1.23 12.70
N PHE A 44 -2.27 1.10 13.10
CA PHE A 44 -1.80 0.03 13.97
C PHE A 44 -2.59 -0.02 15.31
N ALA A 45 -2.99 1.13 15.83
CA ALA A 45 -3.82 1.20 17.03
C ALA A 45 -5.14 0.42 16.89
N ARG A 46 -5.72 0.34 15.67
CA ARG A 46 -6.94 -0.43 15.40
C ARG A 46 -6.70 -1.93 15.48
N VAL A 47 -5.54 -2.39 15.01
CA VAL A 47 -5.15 -3.80 15.11
C VAL A 47 -4.99 -4.18 16.58
N LEU A 48 -4.29 -3.34 17.37
CA LEU A 48 -4.14 -3.58 18.81
C LEU A 48 -5.49 -3.65 19.52
N ASP A 49 -6.42 -2.75 19.21
CA ASP A 49 -7.76 -2.73 19.81
C ASP A 49 -8.53 -4.01 19.48
N LEU A 50 -8.58 -4.44 18.21
CA LEU A 50 -9.26 -5.64 17.76
C LEU A 50 -8.79 -6.92 18.45
N TYR A 51 -7.51 -7.00 18.81
CA TYR A 51 -6.90 -8.19 19.43
C TYR A 51 -6.57 -7.99 20.91
N GLY A 52 -7.12 -6.95 21.56
CA GLY A 52 -6.89 -6.67 22.96
C GLY A 52 -5.42 -6.45 23.34
N GLY A 53 -4.62 -5.95 22.41
CA GLY A 53 -3.17 -5.72 22.57
C GLY A 53 -2.31 -6.98 22.55
N SER A 54 -2.89 -8.15 22.28
CA SER A 54 -2.16 -9.43 22.30
C SER A 54 -1.39 -9.67 21.01
N HIS A 55 -0.05 -9.52 21.04
CA HIS A 55 0.81 -9.89 19.92
C HIS A 55 0.62 -11.35 19.46
N ALA A 56 0.51 -12.28 20.42
CA ALA A 56 0.31 -13.69 20.11
C ALA A 56 -0.99 -13.95 19.34
N ALA A 57 -2.08 -13.26 19.70
CA ALA A 57 -3.35 -13.36 18.99
C ALA A 57 -3.26 -12.77 17.58
N ILE A 58 -2.59 -11.63 17.42
CA ILE A 58 -2.34 -10.99 16.11
C ILE A 58 -1.53 -11.93 15.22
N ALA A 59 -0.40 -12.42 15.70
CA ALA A 59 0.50 -13.28 14.94
C ALA A 59 -0.07 -14.66 14.61
N ALA A 60 -1.11 -15.12 15.34
CA ALA A 60 -1.82 -16.35 15.03
C ALA A 60 -2.70 -16.25 13.79
N GLU A 61 -3.20 -15.06 13.45
CA GLU A 61 -4.12 -14.83 12.32
C GLU A 61 -3.50 -14.03 11.18
N ILE A 62 -2.52 -13.18 11.48
CA ILE A 62 -1.89 -12.28 10.53
C ILE A 62 -0.42 -12.65 10.37
N SER A 63 -0.05 -13.11 9.19
CA SER A 63 1.35 -13.20 8.77
C SER A 63 1.77 -11.92 8.03
N GLY A 64 3.07 -11.74 7.81
CA GLY A 64 3.59 -10.57 7.09
C GLY A 64 4.69 -10.93 6.12
N THR A 65 4.86 -10.09 5.10
CA THR A 65 5.94 -10.13 4.12
C THR A 65 6.45 -8.71 3.88
N THR A 66 7.66 -8.60 3.34
CA THR A 66 8.24 -7.32 2.92
C THR A 66 8.95 -7.48 1.59
N TYR A 67 8.85 -6.47 0.72
CA TYR A 67 9.38 -6.51 -0.65
C TYR A 67 10.23 -5.29 -0.96
N THR A 68 11.32 -5.53 -1.69
CA THR A 68 12.16 -4.47 -2.26
C THR A 68 11.52 -3.88 -3.51
N ASP A 69 12.00 -2.71 -3.92
CA ASP A 69 11.53 -2.08 -5.16
C ASP A 69 11.80 -2.95 -6.40
N GLU A 70 12.89 -3.73 -6.38
CA GLU A 70 13.24 -4.68 -7.43
C GLU A 70 12.22 -5.81 -7.53
N GLN A 71 11.86 -6.42 -6.40
CA GLN A 71 10.85 -7.48 -6.35
C GLN A 71 9.47 -6.96 -6.81
N ILE A 72 9.10 -5.75 -6.39
CA ILE A 72 7.87 -5.10 -6.83
C ILE A 72 7.88 -4.88 -8.35
N ARG A 73 8.99 -4.39 -8.93
CA ARG A 73 9.14 -4.22 -10.38
C ARG A 73 9.01 -5.53 -11.14
N GLU A 74 9.70 -6.56 -10.67
CA GLU A 74 9.63 -7.90 -11.28
C GLU A 74 8.23 -8.46 -11.25
N SER A 75 7.51 -8.31 -10.16
CA SER A 75 6.12 -8.76 -10.01
C SER A 75 5.17 -8.04 -10.98
N VAL A 76 5.24 -6.69 -11.06
CA VAL A 76 4.44 -5.91 -12.02
C VAL A 76 4.70 -6.39 -13.44
N LYS A 77 5.99 -6.56 -13.80
CA LYS A 77 6.38 -7.01 -15.15
C LYS A 77 5.90 -8.42 -15.45
N ALA A 78 6.10 -9.35 -14.53
CA ALA A 78 5.70 -10.75 -14.70
C ALA A 78 4.19 -10.91 -14.83
N CYS A 79 3.41 -10.27 -13.95
CA CYS A 79 1.96 -10.29 -14.02
C CYS A 79 1.46 -9.73 -15.36
N TRP A 80 1.99 -8.58 -15.80
CA TRP A 80 1.64 -7.99 -17.09
C TRP A 80 1.93 -8.92 -18.26
N GLN A 81 3.11 -9.53 -18.28
CA GLN A 81 3.52 -10.42 -19.38
C GLN A 81 2.72 -11.71 -19.43
N GLN A 82 2.35 -12.26 -18.27
CA GLN A 82 1.66 -13.55 -18.18
C GLN A 82 0.15 -13.45 -18.36
N THR A 83 -0.45 -12.38 -17.85
CA THR A 83 -1.91 -12.27 -17.74
C THR A 83 -2.51 -11.09 -18.49
N GLY A 84 -1.71 -10.10 -18.88
CA GLY A 84 -2.18 -8.81 -19.38
C GLY A 84 -2.81 -7.90 -18.31
N TYR A 85 -2.81 -8.32 -17.04
CA TYR A 85 -3.28 -7.48 -15.95
C TYR A 85 -2.16 -6.57 -15.44
N LEU A 86 -2.46 -5.28 -15.33
CA LEU A 86 -1.50 -4.28 -14.90
C LEU A 86 -1.70 -3.93 -13.43
N LEU A 87 -0.77 -4.40 -12.60
CA LEU A 87 -0.72 -4.07 -11.19
C LEU A 87 -0.24 -2.64 -10.95
N ASP A 88 -0.78 -1.95 -9.94
CA ASP A 88 -0.06 -0.84 -9.32
C ASP A 88 1.03 -1.37 -8.36
N PRO A 89 2.05 -0.55 -8.01
CA PRO A 89 3.15 -1.03 -7.15
C PRO A 89 2.73 -1.52 -5.75
N HIS A 90 1.60 -1.05 -5.21
CA HIS A 90 1.09 -1.53 -3.90
C HIS A 90 0.37 -2.85 -4.06
N GLY A 91 -0.49 -2.97 -5.09
CA GLY A 91 -1.13 -4.23 -5.44
C GLY A 91 -0.11 -5.31 -5.74
N ALA A 92 1.03 -4.96 -6.33
CA ALA A 92 2.13 -5.89 -6.57
C ALA A 92 2.69 -6.50 -5.29
N CYS A 93 2.79 -5.75 -4.18
CA CYS A 93 3.16 -6.33 -2.88
C CYS A 93 2.15 -7.40 -2.45
N GLY A 94 0.86 -7.10 -2.57
CA GLY A 94 -0.22 -8.04 -2.24
C GLY A 94 -0.23 -9.28 -3.14
N TYR A 95 0.03 -9.10 -4.43
CA TYR A 95 0.13 -10.17 -5.40
C TYR A 95 1.29 -11.11 -5.09
N CYS A 96 2.52 -10.57 -4.84
CA CYS A 96 3.66 -11.37 -4.39
C CYS A 96 3.33 -12.18 -3.13
N ALA A 97 2.71 -11.53 -2.14
CA ALA A 97 2.36 -12.17 -0.88
C ALA A 97 1.38 -13.35 -1.07
N LEU A 98 0.47 -13.26 -2.05
CA LEU A 98 -0.40 -14.37 -2.40
C LEU A 98 0.35 -15.48 -3.12
N GLU A 99 1.17 -15.16 -4.13
CA GLU A 99 1.94 -16.18 -4.86
C GLU A 99 2.84 -17.00 -3.94
N GLU A 100 3.48 -16.35 -2.96
CA GLU A 100 4.35 -17.02 -1.99
C GLU A 100 3.58 -17.72 -0.87
N GLY A 101 2.43 -17.16 -0.48
CA GLY A 101 1.72 -17.56 0.74
C GLY A 101 0.59 -18.56 0.54
N LEU A 102 0.01 -18.70 -0.67
CA LEU A 102 -1.09 -19.62 -0.91
C LEU A 102 -0.65 -21.08 -0.81
N GLN A 103 -1.47 -21.88 -0.12
CA GLN A 103 -1.28 -23.31 -0.05
C GLN A 103 -2.16 -24.02 -1.10
N PRO A 104 -1.82 -25.25 -1.49
CA PRO A 104 -2.65 -26.02 -2.42
C PRO A 104 -4.12 -26.08 -1.99
N GLY A 105 -5.03 -25.71 -2.90
CA GLY A 105 -6.46 -25.67 -2.64
C GLY A 105 -6.99 -24.41 -1.96
N GLU A 106 -6.13 -23.45 -1.64
CA GLU A 106 -6.57 -22.12 -1.15
C GLU A 106 -6.88 -21.19 -2.33
N THR A 107 -7.82 -20.27 -2.08
CA THR A 107 -8.08 -19.12 -2.93
C THR A 107 -7.74 -17.86 -2.17
N GLY A 108 -6.95 -16.98 -2.78
CA GLY A 108 -6.53 -15.71 -2.19
C GLY A 108 -7.19 -14.51 -2.85
N VAL A 109 -7.31 -13.43 -2.11
CA VAL A 109 -7.73 -12.12 -2.60
C VAL A 109 -6.70 -11.10 -2.13
N PHE A 110 -6.14 -10.31 -3.04
CA PHE A 110 -5.36 -9.13 -2.70
C PHE A 110 -6.13 -7.87 -3.06
N LEU A 111 -5.77 -6.76 -2.42
CA LEU A 111 -6.45 -5.48 -2.61
C LEU A 111 -5.63 -4.59 -3.54
N GLU A 112 -6.23 -4.26 -4.68
CA GLU A 112 -5.71 -3.27 -5.62
C GLU A 112 -6.30 -1.91 -5.23
N THR A 113 -5.51 -1.07 -4.55
CA THR A 113 -6.02 0.14 -3.88
C THR A 113 -5.83 1.42 -4.69
N ALA A 114 -5.10 1.35 -5.79
CA ALA A 114 -4.86 2.46 -6.69
C ALA A 114 -4.88 2.03 -8.15
N HIS A 115 -5.20 2.97 -9.06
CA HIS A 115 -5.06 2.71 -10.49
C HIS A 115 -3.59 2.90 -10.91
N PRO A 116 -3.01 2.01 -11.75
CA PRO A 116 -1.62 2.10 -12.21
C PRO A 116 -1.23 3.46 -12.81
N ALA A 117 -2.17 4.15 -13.45
CA ALA A 117 -1.96 5.50 -13.99
C ALA A 117 -1.59 6.58 -12.93
N LYS A 118 -1.76 6.30 -11.63
CA LYS A 118 -1.24 7.18 -10.56
C LYS A 118 0.28 7.10 -10.45
N PHE A 119 0.88 6.03 -10.94
CA PHE A 119 2.32 5.75 -10.91
C PHE A 119 2.89 5.65 -12.31
N LEU A 120 2.37 6.47 -13.24
CA LEU A 120 2.55 6.36 -14.68
C LEU A 120 4.01 6.15 -15.07
N GLN A 121 4.91 7.05 -14.64
CA GLN A 121 6.33 6.96 -14.99
C GLN A 121 6.98 5.65 -14.52
N THR A 122 6.66 5.22 -13.29
CA THR A 122 7.19 3.97 -12.73
C THR A 122 6.67 2.77 -13.52
N VAL A 123 5.36 2.69 -13.72
CA VAL A 123 4.72 1.55 -14.37
C VAL A 123 5.14 1.44 -15.83
N GLU A 124 5.13 2.53 -16.59
CA GLU A 124 5.59 2.56 -17.99
C GLU A 124 7.06 2.16 -18.13
N SER A 125 7.91 2.60 -17.18
CA SER A 125 9.32 2.18 -17.15
C SER A 125 9.50 0.67 -16.94
N ILE A 126 8.55 0.01 -16.30
CA ILE A 126 8.58 -1.45 -16.03
C ILE A 126 8.08 -2.25 -17.23
N ILE A 127 6.93 -1.83 -17.80
CA ILE A 127 6.27 -2.62 -18.85
C ILE A 127 6.75 -2.25 -20.26
N GLY A 128 7.41 -1.09 -20.41
CA GLY A 128 7.96 -0.62 -21.70
C GLY A 128 6.90 -0.12 -22.70
N THR A 129 5.67 0.12 -22.25
CA THR A 129 4.55 0.62 -23.07
C THR A 129 3.78 1.69 -22.34
N GLU A 130 3.05 2.53 -23.07
CA GLU A 130 2.18 3.55 -22.50
C GLU A 130 0.99 2.89 -21.74
N VAL A 131 0.63 3.50 -20.61
CA VAL A 131 -0.52 3.10 -19.80
C VAL A 131 -1.73 3.92 -20.19
N GLU A 132 -2.83 3.25 -20.50
CA GLU A 132 -4.09 3.93 -20.77
C GLU A 132 -4.59 4.68 -19.51
N ILE A 133 -4.76 5.99 -19.66
CA ILE A 133 -5.29 6.84 -18.59
C ILE A 133 -6.82 6.89 -18.73
N PRO A 134 -7.59 6.43 -17.73
CA PRO A 134 -9.05 6.52 -17.75
C PRO A 134 -9.56 7.93 -18.05
N ALA A 135 -10.61 8.04 -18.84
CA ALA A 135 -11.13 9.34 -19.30
C ALA A 135 -11.42 10.32 -18.16
N LYS A 136 -11.98 9.84 -17.05
CA LYS A 136 -12.23 10.66 -15.85
C LYS A 136 -10.93 11.18 -15.24
N LEU A 137 -9.91 10.33 -15.10
CA LEU A 137 -8.61 10.74 -14.57
C LEU A 137 -7.94 11.76 -15.49
N ARG A 138 -7.98 11.53 -16.81
CA ARG A 138 -7.47 12.47 -17.81
C ARG A 138 -8.16 13.84 -17.74
N ALA A 139 -9.46 13.87 -17.48
CA ALA A 139 -10.20 15.12 -17.28
C ALA A 139 -9.71 15.88 -16.03
N PHE A 140 -9.49 15.18 -14.92
CA PHE A 140 -8.94 15.78 -13.70
C PHE A 140 -7.52 16.30 -13.87
N MET A 141 -6.66 15.60 -14.65
CA MET A 141 -5.29 16.05 -14.94
C MET A 141 -5.25 17.37 -15.70
N LYS A 142 -6.31 17.71 -16.45
CA LYS A 142 -6.45 19.00 -17.15
C LYS A 142 -7.04 20.11 -16.28
N GLY A 143 -7.48 19.77 -15.07
CA GLY A 143 -8.08 20.71 -14.14
C GLY A 143 -7.07 21.64 -13.49
N GLU A 144 -7.54 22.78 -13.00
CA GLU A 144 -6.73 23.70 -12.21
C GLU A 144 -6.57 23.16 -10.78
N LYS A 145 -5.32 23.14 -10.29
CA LYS A 145 -5.06 22.78 -8.89
C LYS A 145 -5.56 23.90 -7.96
N LYS A 146 -6.57 23.59 -7.15
CA LYS A 146 -7.07 24.49 -6.10
C LYS A 146 -6.66 23.94 -4.74
N SER A 147 -5.85 24.67 -4.01
CA SER A 147 -5.42 24.33 -2.65
C SER A 147 -5.48 25.55 -1.76
N LEU A 148 -5.87 25.33 -0.51
CA LEU A 148 -5.86 26.36 0.53
C LEU A 148 -4.69 26.03 1.47
N PRO A 149 -3.67 26.91 1.58
CA PRO A 149 -2.61 26.75 2.57
C PRO A 149 -3.20 26.81 3.98
N MET A 150 -2.82 25.89 4.85
CA MET A 150 -3.32 25.80 6.22
C MET A 150 -2.24 25.24 7.12
N THR A 151 -2.27 25.56 8.41
CA THR A 151 -1.40 24.95 9.41
C THR A 151 -1.84 23.50 9.68
N LYS A 152 -1.04 22.73 10.40
CA LYS A 152 -1.39 21.38 10.87
C LYS A 152 -2.33 21.37 12.08
N GLU A 153 -2.66 22.54 12.63
CA GLU A 153 -3.48 22.66 13.83
C GLU A 153 -4.95 22.39 13.51
N PHE A 154 -5.56 21.46 14.25
CA PHE A 154 -6.96 21.09 14.06
C PHE A 154 -7.92 22.28 14.19
N ALA A 155 -7.59 23.25 15.05
CA ALA A 155 -8.41 24.45 15.27
C ALA A 155 -8.57 25.29 14.00
N ASP A 156 -7.52 25.40 13.19
CA ASP A 156 -7.54 26.15 11.92
C ASP A 156 -8.41 25.44 10.89
N PHE A 157 -8.29 24.13 10.78
CA PHE A 157 -9.14 23.32 9.90
C PHE A 157 -10.61 23.40 10.32
N LYS A 158 -10.90 23.29 11.62
CA LYS A 158 -12.27 23.43 12.14
C LYS A 158 -12.85 24.81 11.86
N SER A 159 -12.06 25.87 12.07
CA SER A 159 -12.50 27.26 11.76
C SER A 159 -12.82 27.44 10.28
N TYR A 160 -11.97 26.92 9.41
CA TYR A 160 -12.21 26.92 7.97
C TYR A 160 -13.52 26.21 7.60
N LEU A 161 -13.77 25.02 8.13
CA LEU A 161 -15.01 24.26 7.86
C LEU A 161 -16.27 24.99 8.38
N LEU A 162 -16.15 25.74 9.46
CA LEU A 162 -17.25 26.49 10.04
C LEU A 162 -17.42 27.91 9.44
N GLY A 163 -16.60 28.28 8.45
CA GLY A 163 -16.61 29.59 7.81
C GLY A 163 -16.19 30.72 8.74
N LYS A 164 -15.31 30.46 9.70
CA LYS A 164 -14.86 31.42 10.72
C LYS A 164 -13.42 31.83 10.48
#